data_94467866b7a5d2d064fca4eff707938c
#
_entry.id   94467866b7a5d2d064fca4eff707938c
#
_cell.length_a   1.000
_cell.length_b   1.000
_cell.length_c   1.000
_cell.angle_alpha   90.00
_cell.angle_beta   90.00
_cell.angle_gamma   90.00
#
_symmetry.space_group_name_H-M   'P 1'
#
loop_
_entity.id
_entity.type
_entity.pdbx_description
1 polymer ?
#
loop_
_entity_poly.entity_id
_entity_poly.type
_entity_poly.pdbx_seq_one_letter_code
_entity_poly.pdbx_strand_id
1 'polypeptide(L)'
;MKNKSALLLLALLFTVTASAVDSKLFVDNWLFTLTDSTKMSLHDYNDSSWRKLTLPHDWSIEGDFLATNPSGASGGALPGGIGWYRKHFDINDYAKNKRYYIDFDGVYMNSTVYVNGVELGTRPYGYSSFRYDITQYVKKNGNVVAVRVDNSDQPNSRWYSGCGIYRNVYLVETENIHVAHWGSFVTASQNGDMNIDISIDNKTNSKDKITVRNSIVDFHGRVVAVSSSVSLANGNAI
;
A
#
# COMPACT_ATOMS: atom_id res chain seq x y z
N MET A 1 56.25 -38.68 -14.77
CA MET A 1 55.29 -37.71 -15.30
C MET A 1 54.03 -37.79 -14.40
N LYS A 2 53.78 -36.76 -13.55
CA LYS A 2 52.60 -36.71 -12.65
C LYS A 2 51.59 -35.79 -13.27
N ASN A 3 50.48 -36.36 -13.75
CA ASN A 3 49.31 -35.57 -14.22
C ASN A 3 48.60 -34.94 -13.03
N LYS A 4 48.63 -33.63 -12.94
CA LYS A 4 47.78 -32.86 -12.03
C LYS A 4 46.50 -32.51 -12.77
N SER A 5 45.44 -33.25 -12.51
CA SER A 5 44.09 -32.87 -12.93
C SER A 5 43.63 -31.66 -12.12
N ALA A 6 43.56 -30.50 -12.76
CA ALA A 6 42.97 -29.30 -12.18
C ALA A 6 41.43 -29.45 -12.22
N LEU A 7 40.84 -29.62 -11.06
CA LEU A 7 39.38 -29.60 -10.89
C LEU A 7 38.91 -28.13 -11.00
N LEU A 8 38.31 -27.78 -12.12
CA LEU A 8 37.72 -26.47 -12.31
C LEU A 8 36.38 -26.43 -11.56
N LEU A 9 36.34 -25.78 -10.40
CA LEU A 9 35.14 -25.55 -9.63
C LEU A 9 34.32 -24.42 -10.30
N LEU A 10 33.32 -24.80 -11.08
CA LEU A 10 32.39 -23.84 -11.70
C LEU A 10 31.44 -23.32 -10.62
N ALA A 11 31.77 -22.17 -10.01
CA ALA A 11 30.85 -21.49 -9.11
C ALA A 11 29.70 -20.87 -9.94
N LEU A 12 28.52 -21.51 -9.92
CA LEU A 12 27.31 -20.92 -10.47
C LEU A 12 26.86 -19.77 -9.54
N LEU A 13 27.14 -18.54 -9.93
CA LEU A 13 26.56 -17.36 -9.30
C LEU A 13 25.11 -17.24 -9.78
N PHE A 14 24.16 -17.66 -8.95
CA PHE A 14 22.77 -17.29 -9.13
C PHE A 14 22.60 -15.83 -8.67
N THR A 15 22.54 -14.90 -9.62
CA THR A 15 22.07 -13.54 -9.33
C THR A 15 20.55 -13.55 -9.31
N VAL A 16 19.95 -13.54 -8.13
CA VAL A 16 18.54 -13.21 -7.98
C VAL A 16 18.44 -11.69 -8.08
N THR A 17 17.97 -11.19 -9.21
CA THR A 17 17.55 -9.79 -9.31
C THR A 17 16.22 -9.67 -8.57
N ALA A 18 16.23 -9.05 -7.38
CA ALA A 18 14.99 -8.66 -6.74
C ALA A 18 14.27 -7.68 -7.68
N SER A 19 13.11 -8.06 -8.16
CA SER A 19 12.25 -7.19 -8.94
C SER A 19 11.82 -6.02 -8.08
N ALA A 20 11.75 -4.84 -8.66
CA ALA A 20 11.22 -3.66 -8.00
C ALA A 20 9.83 -3.96 -7.44
N VAL A 21 9.47 -3.31 -6.33
CA VAL A 21 8.12 -3.28 -5.79
C VAL A 21 7.16 -2.86 -6.91
N ASP A 22 6.28 -3.75 -7.35
CA ASP A 22 5.27 -3.40 -8.34
C ASP A 22 4.05 -2.81 -7.63
N SER A 23 3.87 -1.50 -7.80
CA SER A 23 2.78 -0.74 -7.21
C SER A 23 1.83 -0.27 -8.30
N LYS A 24 0.63 -0.84 -8.33
CA LYS A 24 -0.40 -0.53 -9.34
C LYS A 24 -1.45 0.38 -8.74
N LEU A 25 -1.77 1.45 -9.45
CA LEU A 25 -2.87 2.33 -9.08
C LEU A 25 -4.19 1.52 -9.04
N PHE A 26 -4.93 1.63 -7.93
CA PHE A 26 -6.08 0.78 -7.63
C PHE A 26 -7.34 1.61 -7.37
N VAL A 27 -7.59 2.58 -8.25
CA VAL A 27 -8.60 3.64 -8.07
C VAL A 27 -9.88 3.42 -8.85
N ASP A 28 -9.87 2.64 -9.94
CA ASP A 28 -11.02 2.47 -10.81
C ASP A 28 -12.04 1.46 -10.29
N ASN A 29 -13.29 1.62 -10.71
CA ASN A 29 -14.36 0.63 -10.50
C ASN A 29 -14.65 0.32 -9.03
N TRP A 30 -14.56 1.29 -8.14
CA TRP A 30 -15.08 1.17 -6.79
C TRP A 30 -16.59 1.34 -6.78
N LEU A 31 -17.24 0.61 -5.89
CA LEU A 31 -18.66 0.72 -5.58
C LEU A 31 -18.81 1.47 -4.28
N PHE A 32 -19.79 2.36 -4.18
CA PHE A 32 -20.02 3.22 -3.02
C PHE A 32 -21.49 3.27 -2.62
N THR A 33 -21.72 3.34 -1.31
CA THR A 33 -23.04 3.66 -0.73
C THR A 33 -22.87 4.48 0.55
N LEU A 34 -23.80 5.38 0.80
CA LEU A 34 -23.88 6.21 2.02
C LEU A 34 -24.89 5.59 3.00
N THR A 35 -24.71 4.32 3.30
CA THR A 35 -25.51 3.56 4.28
C THR A 35 -24.58 2.72 5.12
N ASP A 36 -25.01 2.27 6.29
CA ASP A 36 -24.21 1.45 7.18
C ASP A 36 -24.87 0.12 7.54
N SER A 37 -24.13 -0.95 7.32
CA SER A 37 -24.45 -2.28 7.82
C SER A 37 -23.20 -3.14 7.91
N THR A 38 -23.01 -3.84 9.01
CA THR A 38 -21.88 -4.76 9.21
C THR A 38 -21.85 -5.88 8.17
N LYS A 39 -22.99 -6.24 7.56
CA LYS A 39 -23.07 -7.24 6.49
C LYS A 39 -22.32 -6.81 5.22
N MET A 40 -22.07 -5.51 5.04
CA MET A 40 -21.36 -4.97 3.87
C MET A 40 -19.89 -5.35 3.84
N SER A 41 -19.33 -5.84 4.95
CA SER A 41 -17.99 -6.42 5.00
C SER A 41 -17.89 -7.81 4.38
N LEU A 42 -19.00 -8.55 4.30
CA LEU A 42 -19.00 -9.94 3.83
C LEU A 42 -18.61 -10.04 2.37
N HIS A 43 -17.87 -11.09 2.03
CA HIS A 43 -17.40 -11.34 0.67
C HIS A 43 -18.54 -11.44 -0.35
N ASP A 44 -19.60 -12.15 0.02
CA ASP A 44 -20.76 -12.46 -0.82
C ASP A 44 -21.93 -11.45 -0.71
N TYR A 45 -21.69 -10.31 -0.05
CA TYR A 45 -22.70 -9.24 0.02
C TYR A 45 -23.07 -8.73 -1.37
N ASN A 46 -24.37 -8.59 -1.64
CA ASN A 46 -24.86 -8.09 -2.91
C ASN A 46 -24.75 -6.54 -2.96
N ASP A 47 -23.74 -6.07 -3.68
CA ASP A 47 -23.45 -4.64 -3.90
C ASP A 47 -23.83 -4.15 -5.32
N SER A 48 -24.61 -4.92 -6.07
CA SER A 48 -24.98 -4.63 -7.47
C SER A 48 -25.73 -3.31 -7.66
N SER A 49 -26.40 -2.82 -6.61
CA SER A 49 -27.15 -1.55 -6.62
C SER A 49 -26.29 -0.34 -6.22
N TRP A 50 -25.03 -0.55 -5.84
CA TRP A 50 -24.18 0.54 -5.38
C TRP A 50 -23.69 1.40 -6.54
N ARG A 51 -23.45 2.67 -6.25
CA ARG A 51 -22.92 3.62 -7.23
C ARG A 51 -21.47 3.27 -7.57
N LYS A 52 -21.16 3.14 -8.85
CA LYS A 52 -19.81 2.95 -9.35
C LYS A 52 -19.10 4.30 -9.45
N LEU A 53 -17.83 4.34 -9.00
CA LEU A 53 -17.02 5.56 -9.03
C LEU A 53 -15.52 5.23 -9.19
N THR A 54 -14.74 6.27 -9.41
CA THR A 54 -13.28 6.27 -9.42
C THR A 54 -12.78 7.10 -8.24
N LEU A 55 -11.75 6.63 -7.53
CA LEU A 55 -11.07 7.37 -6.47
C LEU A 55 -10.08 8.40 -7.07
N PRO A 56 -9.77 9.49 -6.35
CA PRO A 56 -10.25 9.89 -5.03
C PRO A 56 -11.74 10.26 -5.01
N HIS A 57 -12.38 10.07 -3.85
CA HIS A 57 -13.79 10.39 -3.68
C HIS A 57 -14.06 10.96 -2.29
N ASP A 58 -14.86 12.03 -2.25
CA ASP A 58 -15.33 12.70 -1.05
C ASP A 58 -16.83 12.95 -1.18
N TRP A 59 -17.64 12.21 -0.40
CA TRP A 59 -19.09 12.36 -0.51
C TRP A 59 -19.64 13.63 0.13
N SER A 60 -18.87 14.29 1.02
CA SER A 60 -19.33 15.54 1.64
C SER A 60 -19.56 16.65 0.62
N ILE A 61 -18.68 16.79 -0.38
CA ILE A 61 -18.79 17.83 -1.41
C ILE A 61 -19.92 17.59 -2.41
N GLU A 62 -20.53 16.42 -2.37
CA GLU A 62 -21.69 16.08 -3.19
C GLU A 62 -23.00 16.49 -2.53
N GLY A 63 -22.95 16.84 -1.23
CA GLY A 63 -24.12 17.25 -0.48
C GLY A 63 -24.31 18.76 -0.41
N ASP A 64 -25.48 19.18 0.04
CA ASP A 64 -25.84 20.60 0.16
C ASP A 64 -25.21 21.25 1.40
N PHE A 65 -24.87 22.53 1.28
CA PHE A 65 -24.47 23.37 2.39
C PHE A 65 -25.71 23.74 3.24
N LEU A 66 -25.87 23.06 4.37
CA LEU A 66 -27.01 23.28 5.27
C LEU A 66 -26.53 23.63 6.67
N ALA A 67 -27.12 24.65 7.27
CA ALA A 67 -26.83 25.03 8.66
C ALA A 67 -27.15 23.91 9.67
N THR A 68 -27.98 22.95 9.28
CA THR A 68 -28.38 21.79 10.06
C THR A 68 -27.38 20.60 9.96
N ASN A 69 -26.43 20.68 9.04
CA ASN A 69 -25.39 19.63 8.93
C ASN A 69 -24.50 19.60 10.17
N PRO A 70 -24.16 18.40 10.70
CA PRO A 70 -23.46 18.26 11.98
C PRO A 70 -22.06 18.82 12.00
N SER A 71 -21.43 19.00 10.83
CA SER A 71 -20.10 19.63 10.73
C SER A 71 -20.08 21.11 11.14
N GLY A 72 -21.25 21.78 11.14
CA GLY A 72 -21.38 23.19 11.46
C GLY A 72 -20.56 24.11 10.54
N ALA A 73 -20.51 25.41 10.88
CA ALA A 73 -19.81 26.40 10.07
C ALA A 73 -18.31 26.12 9.95
N SER A 74 -17.68 25.61 11.00
CA SER A 74 -16.22 25.31 11.01
C SER A 74 -15.84 24.14 10.10
N GLY A 75 -16.74 23.18 9.89
CA GLY A 75 -16.57 22.06 8.96
C GLY A 75 -17.16 22.31 7.57
N GLY A 76 -17.55 23.57 7.28
CA GLY A 76 -18.11 23.96 5.98
C GLY A 76 -19.59 23.68 5.81
N ALA A 77 -20.33 23.36 6.88
CA ALA A 77 -21.76 23.03 6.86
C ALA A 77 -22.13 21.94 5.82
N LEU A 78 -21.20 21.03 5.53
CA LEU A 78 -21.37 19.89 4.66
C LEU A 78 -21.72 18.62 5.44
N PRO A 79 -22.37 17.61 4.81
CA PRO A 79 -22.75 16.38 5.49
C PRO A 79 -21.53 15.54 5.88
N GLY A 80 -21.65 14.86 7.02
CA GLY A 80 -20.77 13.79 7.46
C GLY A 80 -21.38 12.41 7.17
N GLY A 81 -21.25 11.48 8.14
CA GLY A 81 -21.92 10.20 8.11
C GLY A 81 -21.00 9.01 7.91
N ILE A 82 -21.58 7.87 7.51
CA ILE A 82 -20.86 6.62 7.30
C ILE A 82 -21.03 6.17 5.86
N GLY A 83 -19.91 5.97 5.18
CA GLY A 83 -19.88 5.48 3.81
C GLY A 83 -19.14 4.17 3.70
N TRP A 84 -19.59 3.33 2.79
CA TRP A 84 -18.93 2.08 2.45
C TRP A 84 -18.46 2.09 1.01
N TYR A 85 -17.23 1.58 0.82
CA TYR A 85 -16.60 1.35 -0.46
C TYR A 85 -16.35 -0.13 -0.64
N ARG A 86 -16.59 -0.67 -1.84
CA ARG A 86 -16.25 -2.05 -2.19
C ARG A 86 -15.59 -2.09 -3.56
N LYS A 87 -14.66 -3.02 -3.74
CA LYS A 87 -14.04 -3.25 -5.03
C LYS A 87 -13.80 -4.74 -5.22
N HIS A 88 -14.31 -5.27 -6.33
CA HIS A 88 -14.02 -6.61 -6.81
C HIS A 88 -12.75 -6.60 -7.66
N PHE A 89 -11.87 -7.57 -7.47
CA PHE A 89 -10.61 -7.61 -8.21
C PHE A 89 -10.03 -9.01 -8.35
N ASP A 90 -9.22 -9.17 -9.39
CA ASP A 90 -8.40 -10.35 -9.64
C ASP A 90 -6.91 -9.96 -9.59
N ILE A 91 -6.05 -10.93 -9.29
CA ILE A 91 -4.61 -10.77 -9.33
C ILE A 91 -4.12 -11.65 -10.50
N ASN A 92 -3.88 -11.03 -11.66
CA ASN A 92 -3.56 -11.75 -12.89
C ASN A 92 -2.31 -12.62 -12.75
N ASP A 93 -1.24 -12.07 -12.15
CA ASP A 93 0.05 -12.72 -11.95
C ASP A 93 0.20 -13.31 -10.55
N TYR A 94 -0.93 -13.80 -9.97
CA TYR A 94 -0.92 -14.37 -8.62
C TYR A 94 0.07 -15.50 -8.47
N ALA A 95 0.96 -15.38 -7.49
CA ALA A 95 1.92 -16.40 -7.13
C ALA A 95 2.00 -16.56 -5.60
N LYS A 96 2.00 -17.81 -5.11
CA LYS A 96 2.04 -18.12 -3.66
C LYS A 96 3.34 -17.71 -2.97
N ASN A 97 4.40 -17.51 -3.74
CA ASN A 97 5.71 -17.06 -3.23
C ASN A 97 5.88 -15.55 -3.24
N LYS A 98 4.85 -14.80 -3.58
CA LYS A 98 4.83 -13.32 -3.52
C LYS A 98 4.05 -12.81 -2.32
N ARG A 99 4.24 -11.52 -2.05
CA ARG A 99 3.51 -10.77 -1.03
C ARG A 99 2.61 -9.74 -1.69
N TYR A 100 1.45 -9.54 -1.09
CA TYR A 100 0.43 -8.60 -1.58
C TYR A 100 0.04 -7.65 -0.47
N TYR A 101 0.00 -6.36 -0.80
CA TYR A 101 -0.38 -5.31 0.13
C TYR A 101 -1.40 -4.38 -0.52
N ILE A 102 -2.19 -3.73 0.30
CA ILE A 102 -3.01 -2.61 -0.12
C ILE A 102 -2.57 -1.36 0.64
N ASP A 103 -2.28 -0.30 -0.12
CA ASP A 103 -1.84 0.99 0.41
C ASP A 103 -2.93 2.02 0.21
N PHE A 104 -3.23 2.76 1.27
CA PHE A 104 -4.10 3.91 1.25
C PHE A 104 -3.30 5.16 1.54
N ASP A 105 -3.30 6.14 0.64
CA ASP A 105 -2.64 7.42 0.87
C ASP A 105 -3.41 8.30 1.86
N GLY A 106 -4.71 8.10 1.98
CA GLY A 106 -5.55 8.81 2.95
C GLY A 106 -7.03 8.45 2.85
N VAL A 107 -7.63 8.22 4.02
CA VAL A 107 -9.07 7.95 4.18
C VAL A 107 -9.57 8.74 5.38
N TYR A 108 -10.52 9.63 5.21
CA TYR A 108 -11.06 10.43 6.30
C TYR A 108 -12.47 9.98 6.67
N MET A 109 -12.67 9.45 7.87
CA MET A 109 -11.77 8.95 8.91
C MET A 109 -12.31 7.65 9.53
N ASN A 110 -11.69 7.16 10.63
CA ASN A 110 -12.09 5.91 11.31
C ASN A 110 -12.34 4.77 10.32
N SER A 111 -11.42 4.59 9.38
CA SER A 111 -11.58 3.62 8.29
C SER A 111 -11.29 2.21 8.76
N THR A 112 -12.25 1.31 8.60
CA THR A 112 -12.06 -0.13 8.83
C THR A 112 -12.00 -0.84 7.49
N VAL A 113 -10.94 -1.62 7.27
CA VAL A 113 -10.68 -2.31 6.00
C VAL A 113 -10.88 -3.80 6.16
N TYR A 114 -11.55 -4.40 5.19
CA TYR A 114 -11.81 -5.84 5.09
C TYR A 114 -11.32 -6.37 3.76
N VAL A 115 -10.76 -7.58 3.75
CA VAL A 115 -10.45 -8.32 2.51
C VAL A 115 -11.10 -9.69 2.60
N ASN A 116 -11.92 -10.01 1.59
CA ASN A 116 -12.67 -11.28 1.51
C ASN A 116 -13.46 -11.59 2.79
N GLY A 117 -14.02 -10.55 3.43
CA GLY A 117 -14.82 -10.64 4.65
C GLY A 117 -14.02 -10.66 5.95
N VAL A 118 -12.69 -10.66 5.88
CA VAL A 118 -11.82 -10.62 7.07
C VAL A 118 -11.40 -9.20 7.37
N GLU A 119 -11.63 -8.75 8.61
CA GLU A 119 -11.19 -7.44 9.08
C GLU A 119 -9.67 -7.39 9.24
N LEU A 120 -9.06 -6.39 8.64
CA LEU A 120 -7.61 -6.15 8.75
C LEU A 120 -7.26 -5.16 9.86
N GLY A 121 -8.19 -4.27 10.19
CA GLY A 121 -8.04 -3.28 11.25
C GLY A 121 -8.67 -1.93 10.93
N THR A 122 -8.65 -1.05 11.92
CA THR A 122 -9.21 0.31 11.86
C THR A 122 -8.10 1.35 11.96
N ARG A 123 -8.18 2.38 11.12
CA ARG A 123 -7.32 3.58 11.16
C ARG A 123 -8.17 4.79 11.52
N PRO A 124 -8.02 5.32 12.75
CA PRO A 124 -8.84 6.44 13.20
C PRO A 124 -8.41 7.76 12.57
N TYR A 125 -7.11 7.98 12.36
CA TYR A 125 -6.57 9.25 11.87
C TYR A 125 -6.63 9.34 10.35
N GLY A 126 -7.27 10.40 9.83
CA GLY A 126 -7.59 10.54 8.41
C GLY A 126 -6.46 11.07 7.52
N TYR A 127 -5.38 11.65 8.08
CA TYR A 127 -4.36 12.34 7.29
C TYR A 127 -3.07 11.54 7.05
N SER A 128 -2.93 10.36 7.66
CA SER A 128 -1.78 9.49 7.44
C SER A 128 -2.07 8.42 6.40
N SER A 129 -1.07 8.10 5.58
CA SER A 129 -1.09 6.89 4.78
C SER A 129 -0.91 5.64 5.65
N PHE A 130 -1.41 4.50 5.17
CA PHE A 130 -1.30 3.23 5.85
C PHE A 130 -1.32 2.06 4.88
N ARG A 131 -0.75 0.93 5.30
CA ARG A 131 -0.64 -0.31 4.53
C ARG A 131 -1.19 -1.47 5.32
N TYR A 132 -1.87 -2.40 4.63
CA TYR A 132 -2.20 -3.72 5.13
C TYR A 132 -1.56 -4.81 4.29
N ASP A 133 -0.99 -5.82 4.96
CA ASP A 133 -0.56 -7.07 4.33
C ASP A 133 -1.80 -7.94 4.10
N ILE A 134 -2.11 -8.19 2.84
CA ILE A 134 -3.28 -8.95 2.43
C ILE A 134 -2.93 -10.34 1.90
N THR A 135 -1.67 -10.73 1.96
CA THR A 135 -1.12 -11.94 1.32
C THR A 135 -1.89 -13.21 1.67
N GLN A 136 -2.22 -13.39 2.95
CA GLN A 136 -2.91 -14.62 3.41
C GLN A 136 -4.42 -14.61 3.11
N TYR A 137 -4.97 -13.48 2.70
CA TYR A 137 -6.41 -13.31 2.49
C TYR A 137 -6.80 -13.31 1.01
N VAL A 138 -5.85 -13.09 0.10
CA VAL A 138 -6.13 -13.00 -1.35
C VAL A 138 -5.90 -14.31 -2.08
N LYS A 139 -6.58 -14.46 -3.19
CA LYS A 139 -6.49 -15.56 -4.15
C LYS A 139 -6.38 -14.99 -5.57
N LYS A 140 -6.18 -15.86 -6.55
CA LYS A 140 -6.04 -15.42 -7.95
C LYS A 140 -7.25 -14.63 -8.43
N ASN A 141 -8.47 -15.13 -8.18
CA ASN A 141 -9.69 -14.52 -8.71
C ASN A 141 -10.74 -14.33 -7.63
N GLY A 142 -11.64 -13.39 -7.87
CA GLY A 142 -12.82 -13.16 -7.06
C GLY A 142 -12.50 -12.63 -5.66
N ASN A 143 -11.57 -11.69 -5.56
CA ASN A 143 -11.31 -10.99 -4.30
C ASN A 143 -12.23 -9.78 -4.16
N VAL A 144 -12.51 -9.44 -2.92
CA VAL A 144 -13.27 -8.24 -2.55
C VAL A 144 -12.51 -7.50 -1.46
N VAL A 145 -12.24 -6.22 -1.67
CA VAL A 145 -11.88 -5.30 -0.59
C VAL A 145 -13.10 -4.46 -0.24
N ALA A 146 -13.39 -4.31 1.06
CA ALA A 146 -14.43 -3.42 1.56
C ALA A 146 -13.82 -2.46 2.58
N VAL A 147 -14.27 -1.20 2.55
CA VAL A 147 -13.79 -0.14 3.44
C VAL A 147 -15.00 0.59 4.01
N ARG A 148 -15.16 0.52 5.32
CA ARG A 148 -16.10 1.35 6.07
C ARG A 148 -15.40 2.63 6.50
N VAL A 149 -15.97 3.76 6.19
CA VAL A 149 -15.43 5.07 6.59
C VAL A 149 -16.45 5.76 7.46
N ASP A 150 -16.09 6.11 8.68
CA ASP A 150 -16.98 6.70 9.67
C ASP A 150 -16.55 8.11 10.05
N ASN A 151 -17.21 9.09 9.45
CA ASN A 151 -17.10 10.51 9.79
C ASN A 151 -18.44 11.06 10.31
N SER A 152 -19.13 10.27 11.14
CA SER A 152 -20.42 10.65 11.73
C SER A 152 -20.30 11.50 12.98
N ASP A 153 -19.17 11.38 13.72
CA ASP A 153 -18.90 12.16 14.92
C ASP A 153 -18.41 13.57 14.56
N GLN A 154 -19.33 14.51 14.50
CA GLN A 154 -19.13 15.90 14.06
C GLN A 154 -19.64 16.88 15.12
N PRO A 155 -19.04 18.09 15.22
CA PRO A 155 -17.85 18.59 14.49
C PRO A 155 -16.57 18.02 15.08
N ASN A 156 -15.62 17.60 14.24
CA ASN A 156 -14.34 17.01 14.68
C ASN A 156 -13.10 17.81 14.26
N SER A 157 -13.30 18.94 13.59
CA SER A 157 -12.21 19.85 13.20
C SER A 157 -12.73 21.30 13.13
N ARG A 158 -11.81 22.25 12.95
CA ARG A 158 -12.11 23.67 12.73
C ARG A 158 -11.96 24.07 11.24
N TRP A 159 -11.89 23.11 10.36
CA TRP A 159 -11.78 23.29 8.93
C TRP A 159 -12.51 22.14 8.23
N TYR A 160 -12.72 22.30 6.92
CA TYR A 160 -13.25 21.24 6.09
C TYR A 160 -12.25 20.09 5.99
N SER A 161 -12.67 18.88 6.33
CA SER A 161 -11.79 17.69 6.36
C SER A 161 -12.13 16.65 5.27
N GLY A 162 -13.31 16.76 4.67
CA GLY A 162 -13.80 15.77 3.71
C GLY A 162 -14.33 14.49 4.36
N CYS A 163 -14.81 13.58 3.52
CA CYS A 163 -15.33 12.26 3.91
C CYS A 163 -15.06 11.24 2.83
N GLY A 164 -14.35 10.17 3.15
CA GLY A 164 -14.17 9.08 2.21
C GLY A 164 -12.71 8.72 1.92
N ILE A 165 -12.51 7.97 0.85
CA ILE A 165 -11.18 7.64 0.32
C ILE A 165 -10.74 8.81 -0.57
N TYR A 166 -10.22 9.87 0.06
CA TYR A 166 -9.93 11.15 -0.60
C TYR A 166 -8.55 11.22 -1.27
N ARG A 167 -7.77 10.14 -1.20
CA ARG A 167 -6.47 9.99 -1.87
C ARG A 167 -6.38 8.66 -2.60
N ASN A 168 -5.24 8.40 -3.25
CA ASN A 168 -5.04 7.19 -4.03
C ASN A 168 -5.00 5.93 -3.17
N VAL A 169 -5.36 4.82 -3.81
CA VAL A 169 -5.16 3.46 -3.30
C VAL A 169 -4.29 2.70 -4.29
N TYR A 170 -3.41 1.84 -3.77
CA TYR A 170 -2.52 1.00 -4.57
C TYR A 170 -2.63 -0.46 -4.16
N LEU A 171 -2.60 -1.35 -5.15
CA LEU A 171 -2.32 -2.76 -4.96
C LEU A 171 -0.83 -2.95 -5.20
N VAL A 172 -0.14 -3.47 -4.18
CA VAL A 172 1.33 -3.62 -4.20
C VAL A 172 1.68 -5.09 -4.16
N GLU A 173 2.56 -5.49 -5.07
CA GLU A 173 3.11 -6.83 -5.17
C GLU A 173 4.62 -6.81 -4.95
N THR A 174 5.13 -7.72 -4.13
CA THR A 174 6.57 -7.84 -3.86
C THR A 174 7.01 -9.29 -3.78
N GLU A 175 8.30 -9.50 -3.92
CA GLU A 175 8.93 -10.76 -3.52
C GLU A 175 8.94 -10.89 -1.98
N ASN A 176 9.19 -12.11 -1.49
CA ASN A 176 9.29 -12.36 -0.04
C ASN A 176 10.49 -11.65 0.63
N ILE A 177 11.50 -11.30 -0.16
CA ILE A 177 12.64 -10.47 0.27
C ILE A 177 12.61 -9.22 -0.59
N HIS A 178 12.39 -8.07 0.03
CA HIS A 178 12.24 -6.80 -0.67
C HIS A 178 12.65 -5.62 0.22
N VAL A 179 12.85 -4.45 -0.37
CA VAL A 179 13.01 -3.21 0.41
C VAL A 179 11.72 -2.94 1.19
N ALA A 180 11.85 -2.74 2.49
CA ALA A 180 10.69 -2.50 3.36
C ALA A 180 9.89 -1.27 2.92
N HIS A 181 8.64 -1.21 3.32
CA HIS A 181 7.82 -0.01 3.11
C HIS A 181 8.47 1.19 3.81
N TRP A 182 8.75 2.26 3.03
CA TRP A 182 9.56 3.41 3.47
C TRP A 182 10.96 3.02 3.97
N GLY A 183 11.48 1.89 3.51
CA GLY A 183 12.75 1.34 3.94
C GLY A 183 13.99 1.98 3.31
N SER A 184 13.85 3.09 2.60
CA SER A 184 14.97 3.85 2.05
C SER A 184 15.04 5.21 2.71
N PHE A 185 16.15 5.50 3.38
CA PHE A 185 16.42 6.79 3.99
C PHE A 185 17.70 7.38 3.41
N VAL A 186 17.62 8.56 2.82
CA VAL A 186 18.72 9.19 2.10
C VAL A 186 19.02 10.53 2.74
N THR A 187 20.28 10.77 3.09
CA THR A 187 20.77 12.08 3.52
C THR A 187 21.90 12.53 2.60
N ALA A 188 22.01 13.84 2.40
CA ALA A 188 23.10 14.44 1.62
C ALA A 188 23.66 15.67 2.33
N SER A 189 24.98 15.82 2.32
CA SER A 189 25.68 17.00 2.82
C SER A 189 25.82 18.07 1.72
N GLN A 190 26.16 19.28 2.12
CA GLN A 190 26.47 20.36 1.18
C GLN A 190 27.70 20.06 0.31
N ASN A 191 28.59 19.19 0.75
CA ASN A 191 29.79 18.77 0.02
C ASN A 191 29.50 17.66 -1.02
N GLY A 192 28.25 17.18 -1.09
CA GLY A 192 27.85 16.11 -2.01
C GLY A 192 28.03 14.70 -1.45
N ASP A 193 28.45 14.53 -0.19
CA ASP A 193 28.49 13.23 0.44
C ASP A 193 27.06 12.73 0.68
N MET A 194 26.79 11.50 0.31
CA MET A 194 25.48 10.88 0.47
C MET A 194 25.57 9.64 1.38
N ASN A 195 24.60 9.53 2.28
CA ASN A 195 24.34 8.30 3.05
C ASN A 195 23.00 7.73 2.65
N ILE A 196 22.93 6.42 2.42
CA ILE A 196 21.74 5.69 2.00
C ILE A 196 21.53 4.50 2.92
N ASP A 197 20.53 4.57 3.79
CA ASP A 197 20.14 3.48 4.68
C ASP A 197 18.98 2.71 4.05
N ILE A 198 19.13 1.40 3.92
CA ILE A 198 18.11 0.53 3.32
C ILE A 198 17.67 -0.53 4.32
N SER A 199 16.39 -0.54 4.63
CA SER A 199 15.73 -1.60 5.40
C SER A 199 15.18 -2.67 4.48
N ILE A 200 15.46 -3.94 4.79
CA ILE A 200 14.99 -5.10 4.01
C ILE A 200 13.97 -5.89 4.83
N ASP A 201 12.81 -6.11 4.25
CA ASP A 201 11.83 -7.08 4.74
C ASP A 201 12.16 -8.47 4.18
N ASN A 202 12.39 -9.43 5.08
CA ASN A 202 12.54 -10.84 4.73
C ASN A 202 11.42 -11.66 5.38
N LYS A 203 10.49 -12.12 4.58
CA LYS A 203 9.34 -12.95 5.00
C LYS A 203 9.61 -14.45 4.79
N THR A 204 10.88 -14.81 4.59
CA THR A 204 11.33 -16.21 4.50
C THR A 204 12.19 -16.59 5.72
N ASN A 205 12.55 -17.85 5.81
CA ASN A 205 13.54 -18.35 6.77
C ASN A 205 14.96 -18.39 6.19
N SER A 206 15.18 -17.87 4.98
CA SER A 206 16.48 -17.84 4.35
C SER A 206 17.43 -16.92 5.10
N LYS A 207 18.68 -17.38 5.24
CA LYS A 207 19.82 -16.62 5.76
C LYS A 207 20.84 -16.31 4.66
N ASP A 208 20.41 -16.39 3.41
CA ASP A 208 21.26 -16.13 2.27
C ASP A 208 21.76 -14.67 2.28
N LYS A 209 22.93 -14.49 1.70
CA LYS A 209 23.45 -13.13 1.47
C LYS A 209 22.66 -12.48 0.35
N ILE A 210 22.24 -11.25 0.59
CA ILE A 210 21.61 -10.39 -0.40
C ILE A 210 22.57 -9.24 -0.73
N THR A 211 22.54 -8.80 -1.98
CA THR A 211 23.27 -7.61 -2.41
C THR A 211 22.27 -6.49 -2.67
N VAL A 212 22.45 -5.39 -1.97
CA VAL A 212 21.70 -4.13 -2.22
C VAL A 212 22.57 -3.25 -3.10
N ARG A 213 22.05 -2.86 -4.24
CA ARG A 213 22.71 -1.93 -5.17
C ARG A 213 21.91 -0.63 -5.24
N ASN A 214 22.56 0.48 -4.92
CA ASN A 214 22.02 1.81 -5.05
C ASN A 214 22.60 2.48 -6.28
N SER A 215 21.77 3.16 -7.07
CA SER A 215 22.20 3.93 -8.23
C SER A 215 21.65 5.35 -8.11
N ILE A 216 22.52 6.34 -8.23
CA ILE A 216 22.14 7.75 -8.32
C ILE A 216 22.04 8.09 -9.78
N VAL A 217 20.92 8.65 -10.18
CA VAL A 217 20.67 9.08 -11.56
C VAL A 217 20.47 10.59 -11.62
N ASP A 218 20.95 11.22 -12.68
CA ASP A 218 20.69 12.62 -12.95
C ASP A 218 19.27 12.82 -13.53
N PHE A 219 18.90 14.08 -13.77
CA PHE A 219 17.59 14.43 -14.32
C PHE A 219 17.36 13.96 -15.79
N HIS A 220 18.42 13.49 -16.47
CA HIS A 220 18.32 12.84 -17.78
C HIS A 220 18.23 11.31 -17.67
N GLY A 221 18.21 10.73 -16.47
CA GLY A 221 18.19 9.29 -16.23
C GLY A 221 19.57 8.61 -16.34
N ARG A 222 20.68 9.37 -16.46
CA ARG A 222 22.03 8.80 -16.53
C ARG A 222 22.51 8.46 -15.13
N VAL A 223 23.07 7.25 -14.96
CA VAL A 223 23.68 6.83 -13.71
C VAL A 223 24.98 7.63 -13.48
N VAL A 224 25.03 8.41 -12.40
CA VAL A 224 26.18 9.23 -12.02
C VAL A 224 27.00 8.63 -10.88
N ALA A 225 26.38 7.78 -10.05
CA ALA A 225 27.10 7.05 -9.02
C ALA A 225 26.40 5.70 -8.71
N VAL A 226 27.16 4.74 -8.23
CA VAL A 226 26.66 3.42 -7.79
C VAL A 226 27.38 3.01 -6.52
N SER A 227 26.62 2.51 -5.55
CA SER A 227 27.16 1.80 -4.40
C SER A 227 26.55 0.41 -4.29
N SER A 228 27.24 -0.51 -3.66
CA SER A 228 26.74 -1.86 -3.38
C SER A 228 27.15 -2.29 -1.99
N SER A 229 26.22 -2.83 -1.25
CA SER A 229 26.45 -3.44 0.05
C SER A 229 25.93 -4.87 0.08
N VAL A 230 26.55 -5.73 0.90
CA VAL A 230 26.12 -7.11 1.09
C VAL A 230 25.66 -7.26 2.53
N SER A 231 24.47 -7.79 2.71
CA SER A 231 23.88 -8.04 4.02
C SER A 231 23.37 -9.48 4.11
N LEU A 232 23.13 -9.94 5.33
CA LEU A 232 22.40 -11.17 5.56
C LEU A 232 20.89 -10.88 5.46
N ALA A 233 20.14 -11.78 4.85
CA ALA A 233 18.70 -11.63 4.64
C ALA A 233 17.85 -11.51 5.94
N ASN A 234 18.47 -11.63 7.12
CA ASN A 234 17.81 -11.57 8.43
C ASN A 234 17.94 -10.23 9.15
N GLY A 235 18.41 -9.18 8.50
CA GLY A 235 18.63 -7.91 9.18
C GLY A 235 18.32 -6.70 8.31
N ASN A 236 18.21 -5.56 8.97
CA ASN A 236 18.29 -4.30 8.26
C ASN A 236 19.65 -4.23 7.57
N ALA A 237 19.68 -4.03 6.26
CA ALA A 237 20.92 -3.73 5.56
C ALA A 237 21.33 -2.32 5.95
N ILE A 238 22.59 -2.16 6.25
CA ILE A 238 23.23 -0.88 6.56
C ILE A 238 23.85 -0.33 5.29
#